data_39ac95179db6baea2ec073bbd23760cd
#
_entry.id   39ac95179db6baea2ec073bbd23760cd
#
_cell.length_a   1.000
_cell.length_b   1.000
_cell.length_c   1.000
_cell.angle_alpha   90.00
_cell.angle_beta   90.00
_cell.angle_gamma   90.00
#
_symmetry.space_group_name_H-M   'P 1'
#
loop_
_entity.id
_entity.type
_entity.pdbx_description
1 polymer ?
#
loop_
_entity_poly.entity_id
_entity_poly.type
_entity_poly.pdbx_seq_one_letter_code
_entity_poly.pdbx_strand_id
1 'polypeptide(L)'
;MSFNTGIWKRCQHIMRMAVLWAATVVLATPLAHASSEPEKWELKFGFIKLTDMVPLAVAYEKGYFEDEGLTVTLEAQANWKVLYDRVVSGELDGAHMLAAMPLGSATGITGKDMLIAPFTLSYNGAGITVSNDVWSKMKPSVAMEGGKPKHPISAKSLVPVLDQYKKEGKSFTLGMTFPVGTHNYLERYWLAAGGIHPGFYAPEKGDNSGNIGAQALLSVVPPPQMVPTMDAGTTVGYCVGEPWNQQAVVKGLGVPVITSEQMWAGGADKVFGVREAFAKENPNTTLRVVKALIRASQWLDANSNANRPEAVRMIARPVYVGADEKVIANSMTGTFEFEKGDKRAIPEFNTFFKDVYGIPYYSDAVWWLTQMRRWGHISSQQPDSWYMDMAKKAYRPDIYVAAAQELVREGKLKAADLPDLTTATFIKPPQTSALDGAVFDASKPNAFIDGFAIGLKGNSKP
;
A
#
# COMPACT_ATOMS: atom_id res chain seq x y z
N MET A 1 95.39 -5.98 -7.85
CA MET A 1 94.67 -5.30 -6.76
C MET A 1 93.16 -5.52 -6.95
N SER A 2 92.59 -6.47 -6.25
CA SER A 2 91.18 -6.84 -6.33
C SER A 2 90.43 -5.99 -5.30
N PHE A 3 89.52 -5.16 -5.78
CA PHE A 3 88.57 -4.43 -4.91
C PHE A 3 87.25 -5.13 -4.83
N ASN A 4 86.80 -5.26 -3.67
CA ASN A 4 85.78 -6.07 -3.01
C ASN A 4 84.34 -5.75 -3.50
N THR A 5 83.76 -6.61 -4.30
CA THR A 5 82.39 -6.49 -4.86
C THR A 5 81.29 -7.03 -3.88
N GLY A 6 81.68 -7.31 -2.60
CA GLY A 6 80.76 -7.97 -1.65
C GLY A 6 79.83 -7.03 -0.84
N ILE A 7 80.15 -5.77 -0.75
CA ILE A 7 79.42 -4.81 0.10
C ILE A 7 78.22 -4.19 -0.63
N TRP A 8 78.29 -4.06 -1.92
CA TRP A 8 77.22 -3.44 -2.73
C TRP A 8 75.98 -4.35 -2.91
N LYS A 9 76.19 -5.65 -2.90
CA LYS A 9 75.06 -6.60 -3.02
C LYS A 9 74.26 -6.77 -1.72
N ARG A 10 74.87 -6.53 -0.56
CA ARG A 10 74.14 -6.59 0.74
C ARG A 10 73.28 -5.34 0.99
N CYS A 11 73.67 -4.18 0.53
CA CYS A 11 72.89 -2.96 0.67
C CYS A 11 71.65 -2.96 -0.24
N GLN A 12 71.71 -3.56 -1.43
CA GLN A 12 70.58 -3.67 -2.32
C GLN A 12 69.50 -4.67 -1.83
N HIS A 13 69.89 -5.71 -1.10
CA HIS A 13 68.93 -6.68 -0.51
C HIS A 13 68.23 -6.11 0.71
N ILE A 14 68.88 -5.33 1.53
CA ILE A 14 68.27 -4.65 2.71
C ILE A 14 67.31 -3.56 2.26
N MET A 15 67.62 -2.80 1.20
CA MET A 15 66.73 -1.76 0.66
C MET A 15 65.52 -2.36 -0.08
N ARG A 16 65.63 -3.56 -0.68
CA ARG A 16 64.47 -4.24 -1.30
C ARG A 16 63.55 -4.89 -0.27
N MET A 17 64.05 -5.34 0.89
CA MET A 17 63.20 -5.87 1.95
C MET A 17 62.51 -4.76 2.77
N ALA A 18 63.11 -3.57 2.90
CA ALA A 18 62.47 -2.42 3.57
C ALA A 18 61.32 -1.81 2.71
N VAL A 19 61.40 -1.87 1.39
CA VAL A 19 60.33 -1.39 0.48
C VAL A 19 59.16 -2.39 0.37
N LEU A 20 59.39 -3.70 0.58
CA LEU A 20 58.34 -4.71 0.59
C LEU A 20 57.58 -4.77 1.93
N TRP A 21 58.14 -4.24 3.05
CA TRP A 21 57.44 -4.15 4.33
C TRP A 21 56.66 -2.86 4.51
N ALA A 22 56.94 -1.80 3.73
CA ALA A 22 56.17 -0.56 3.74
C ALA A 22 54.91 -0.64 2.86
N ALA A 23 54.81 -1.62 1.91
CA ALA A 23 53.67 -1.79 1.05
C ALA A 23 52.57 -2.69 1.63
N THR A 24 52.78 -3.37 2.75
CA THR A 24 51.81 -4.31 3.34
C THR A 24 51.09 -3.79 4.59
N VAL A 25 51.29 -2.53 4.99
CA VAL A 25 50.61 -1.92 6.15
C VAL A 25 49.56 -0.87 5.75
N VAL A 26 49.29 -0.66 4.48
CA VAL A 26 48.29 0.35 4.00
C VAL A 26 46.97 -0.25 3.54
N LEU A 27 46.68 -1.54 3.78
CA LEU A 27 45.42 -2.13 3.35
C LEU A 27 44.70 -2.88 4.48
N ALA A 28 44.52 -2.24 5.62
CA ALA A 28 43.55 -2.64 6.61
C ALA A 28 43.06 -1.41 7.37
N THR A 29 42.65 -0.38 6.69
CA THR A 29 41.61 0.47 7.27
C THR A 29 40.30 -0.34 7.12
N PRO A 30 39.65 -0.70 8.24
CA PRO A 30 38.26 -1.08 8.12
C PRO A 30 37.59 0.14 7.45
N LEU A 31 36.94 -0.06 6.31
CA LEU A 31 35.89 0.81 5.88
C LEU A 31 34.82 0.75 6.99
N ALA A 32 35.06 1.51 8.06
CA ALA A 32 33.99 1.99 8.87
C ALA A 32 33.16 2.82 7.91
N HIS A 33 32.12 2.21 7.36
CA HIS A 33 30.98 2.98 6.92
C HIS A 33 30.48 3.66 8.19
N ALA A 34 31.03 4.85 8.49
CA ALA A 34 30.37 5.77 9.39
C ALA A 34 28.95 5.87 8.83
N SER A 35 27.96 5.46 9.61
CA SER A 35 26.57 5.74 9.29
C SER A 35 26.52 7.26 9.16
N SER A 36 26.43 7.75 7.93
CA SER A 36 26.37 9.19 7.69
C SER A 36 25.16 9.73 8.44
N GLU A 37 25.32 10.80 9.21
CA GLU A 37 24.25 11.46 9.94
C GLU A 37 23.05 11.72 9.00
N PRO A 38 21.80 11.73 9.50
CA PRO A 38 20.67 12.09 8.70
C PRO A 38 20.78 13.56 8.23
N GLU A 39 20.51 13.84 6.98
CA GLU A 39 20.57 15.20 6.41
C GLU A 39 19.49 16.11 7.03
N LYS A 40 18.36 15.51 7.38
CA LYS A 40 17.24 16.14 8.07
C LYS A 40 16.74 15.18 9.16
N TRP A 41 16.77 15.60 10.42
CA TRP A 41 16.35 14.76 11.56
C TRP A 41 14.98 15.11 12.11
N GLU A 42 14.49 16.36 11.94
CA GLU A 42 13.13 16.77 12.31
C GLU A 42 12.20 16.56 11.13
N LEU A 43 11.24 15.63 11.26
CA LEU A 43 10.38 15.18 10.17
C LEU A 43 8.92 15.29 10.55
N LYS A 44 8.07 15.59 9.57
CA LYS A 44 6.61 15.62 9.69
C LYS A 44 6.01 14.60 8.74
N PHE A 45 5.26 13.64 9.26
CA PHE A 45 4.57 12.64 8.46
C PHE A 45 3.06 12.76 8.61
N GLY A 46 2.36 12.80 7.47
CA GLY A 46 0.91 12.81 7.41
C GLY A 46 0.32 11.40 7.43
N PHE A 47 -0.87 11.27 8.01
CA PHE A 47 -1.65 10.04 7.92
C PHE A 47 -3.15 10.30 7.90
N ILE A 48 -3.93 9.35 7.39
CA ILE A 48 -5.38 9.31 7.50
C ILE A 48 -5.77 8.37 8.64
N LYS A 49 -6.85 8.68 9.36
CA LYS A 49 -7.37 7.89 10.47
C LYS A 49 -7.93 6.54 10.00
N LEU A 50 -7.02 5.61 9.76
CA LEU A 50 -7.24 4.23 9.32
C LEU A 50 -6.31 3.32 10.11
N THR A 51 -6.68 2.05 10.33
CA THR A 51 -5.86 1.10 11.10
C THR A 51 -4.51 0.81 10.46
N ASP A 52 -4.42 0.91 9.15
CA ASP A 52 -3.21 0.61 8.38
C ASP A 52 -2.12 1.70 8.44
N MET A 53 -2.36 2.82 9.17
CA MET A 53 -1.31 3.75 9.58
C MET A 53 -0.45 3.22 10.74
N VAL A 54 -0.83 2.10 11.33
CA VAL A 54 -0.23 1.54 12.54
C VAL A 54 1.29 1.35 12.50
N PRO A 55 1.96 1.04 11.37
CA PRO A 55 3.43 0.99 11.35
C PRO A 55 4.09 2.33 11.71
N LEU A 56 3.48 3.47 11.32
CA LEU A 56 3.96 4.80 11.71
C LEU A 56 3.80 5.03 13.22
N ALA A 57 2.63 4.65 13.78
CA ALA A 57 2.37 4.78 15.20
C ALA A 57 3.32 3.90 16.03
N VAL A 58 3.54 2.65 15.61
CA VAL A 58 4.47 1.73 16.28
C VAL A 58 5.90 2.24 16.21
N ALA A 59 6.35 2.71 15.04
CA ALA A 59 7.70 3.25 14.91
C ALA A 59 7.93 4.45 15.84
N TYR A 60 6.91 5.30 16.01
CA TYR A 60 6.93 6.43 16.93
C TYR A 60 6.90 5.98 18.40
N GLU A 61 5.91 5.20 18.80
CA GLU A 61 5.68 4.83 20.21
C GLU A 61 6.72 3.84 20.77
N LYS A 62 7.35 3.06 19.91
CA LYS A 62 8.42 2.12 20.31
C LYS A 62 9.82 2.74 20.21
N GLY A 63 9.93 4.03 19.86
CA GLY A 63 11.21 4.73 19.75
C GLY A 63 12.06 4.31 18.55
N TYR A 64 11.47 3.68 17.52
CA TYR A 64 12.28 3.21 16.39
C TYR A 64 12.77 4.35 15.50
N PHE A 65 12.07 5.49 15.47
CA PHE A 65 12.57 6.68 14.79
C PHE A 65 13.73 7.31 15.58
N GLU A 66 13.60 7.41 16.90
CA GLU A 66 14.66 7.94 17.79
C GLU A 66 15.91 7.07 17.76
N ASP A 67 15.76 5.74 17.69
CA ASP A 67 16.88 4.79 17.55
C ASP A 67 17.69 5.03 16.24
N GLU A 68 17.05 5.61 15.23
CA GLU A 68 17.67 6.00 13.96
C GLU A 68 18.08 7.48 13.93
N GLY A 69 18.01 8.20 15.07
CA GLY A 69 18.38 9.61 15.19
C GLY A 69 17.39 10.58 14.56
N LEU A 70 16.12 10.19 14.46
CA LEU A 70 15.06 10.98 13.86
C LEU A 70 14.04 11.45 14.90
N THR A 71 13.64 12.70 14.84
CA THR A 71 12.53 13.28 15.61
C THR A 71 11.34 13.43 14.70
N VAL A 72 10.29 12.64 14.91
CA VAL A 72 9.13 12.56 14.01
C VAL A 72 7.90 13.17 14.68
N THR A 73 7.15 13.99 13.93
CA THR A 73 5.79 14.43 14.27
C THR A 73 4.81 13.74 13.33
N LEU A 74 3.78 13.09 13.89
CA LEU A 74 2.70 12.47 13.13
C LEU A 74 1.48 13.38 13.13
N GLU A 75 0.98 13.76 11.94
CA GLU A 75 -0.13 14.69 11.76
C GLU A 75 -1.31 14.02 11.04
N ALA A 76 -2.46 13.88 11.72
CA ALA A 76 -3.69 13.40 11.09
C ALA A 76 -4.19 14.42 10.05
N GLN A 77 -4.55 13.94 8.87
CA GLN A 77 -5.07 14.74 7.78
C GLN A 77 -6.56 14.49 7.56
N ALA A 78 -7.28 15.52 7.09
CA ALA A 78 -8.72 15.48 6.92
C ALA A 78 -9.17 14.51 5.80
N ASN A 79 -8.39 14.42 4.73
CA ASN A 79 -8.66 13.57 3.57
C ASN A 79 -7.40 13.37 2.72
N TRP A 80 -7.48 12.48 1.73
CA TRP A 80 -6.36 12.13 0.86
C TRP A 80 -5.85 13.29 -0.02
N LYS A 81 -6.75 14.20 -0.43
CA LYS A 81 -6.35 15.36 -1.25
C LYS A 81 -5.46 16.31 -0.44
N VAL A 82 -5.88 16.64 0.77
CA VAL A 82 -5.11 17.51 1.69
C VAL A 82 -3.76 16.85 2.00
N LEU A 83 -3.74 15.57 2.32
CA LEU A 83 -2.50 14.83 2.59
C LEU A 83 -1.55 14.89 1.39
N TYR A 84 -2.06 14.59 0.19
CA TYR A 84 -1.29 14.63 -1.06
C TYR A 84 -0.68 16.00 -1.30
N ASP A 85 -1.50 17.07 -1.25
CA ASP A 85 -1.06 18.42 -1.51
C ASP A 85 0.02 18.89 -0.52
N ARG A 86 -0.11 18.53 0.77
CA ARG A 86 0.87 18.88 1.79
C ARG A 86 2.20 18.11 1.63
N VAL A 87 2.20 16.92 1.08
CA VAL A 87 3.45 16.23 0.73
C VAL A 87 4.08 16.87 -0.50
N VAL A 88 3.30 17.16 -1.53
CA VAL A 88 3.79 17.79 -2.77
C VAL A 88 4.36 19.18 -2.48
N SER A 89 3.70 19.99 -1.63
CA SER A 89 4.21 21.32 -1.22
C SER A 89 5.46 21.27 -0.34
N GLY A 90 5.77 20.10 0.26
CA GLY A 90 6.87 19.96 1.22
C GLY A 90 6.53 20.37 2.65
N GLU A 91 5.27 20.65 2.97
CA GLU A 91 4.82 20.86 4.35
C GLU A 91 4.89 19.56 5.17
N LEU A 92 4.70 18.42 4.51
CA LEU A 92 4.96 17.10 5.04
C LEU A 92 6.16 16.49 4.30
N ASP A 93 7.06 15.87 5.04
CA ASP A 93 8.24 15.20 4.49
C ASP A 93 7.90 13.85 3.88
N GLY A 94 6.87 13.20 4.39
CA GLY A 94 6.33 11.94 3.90
C GLY A 94 4.95 11.66 4.45
N ALA A 95 4.31 10.60 3.99
CA ALA A 95 2.98 10.26 4.45
C ALA A 95 2.60 8.78 4.22
N HIS A 96 1.65 8.32 5.02
CA HIS A 96 0.79 7.18 4.76
C HIS A 96 -0.07 7.48 3.51
N MET A 97 0.13 6.75 2.42
CA MET A 97 -0.53 7.00 1.13
C MET A 97 -1.23 5.75 0.61
N LEU A 98 -2.27 5.95 -0.21
CA LEU A 98 -2.82 4.88 -1.04
C LEU A 98 -1.75 4.40 -2.03
N ALA A 99 -1.58 3.10 -2.21
CA ALA A 99 -0.54 2.51 -3.06
C ALA A 99 -0.56 3.03 -4.51
N ALA A 100 -1.73 3.44 -5.01
CA ALA A 100 -1.88 4.01 -6.35
C ALA A 100 -1.45 5.48 -6.47
N MET A 101 -1.33 6.25 -5.37
CA MET A 101 -1.03 7.69 -5.44
C MET A 101 0.34 8.02 -6.04
N PRO A 102 1.46 7.35 -5.67
CA PRO A 102 2.75 7.57 -6.32
C PRO A 102 2.73 7.24 -7.82
N LEU A 103 1.92 6.25 -8.22
CA LEU A 103 1.75 5.89 -9.62
C LEU A 103 0.98 6.96 -10.41
N GLY A 104 0.00 7.60 -9.78
CA GLY A 104 -0.70 8.75 -10.36
C GLY A 104 0.26 9.90 -10.67
N SER A 105 1.25 10.15 -9.81
CA SER A 105 2.30 11.14 -10.07
C SER A 105 3.26 10.69 -11.18
N ALA A 106 3.70 9.43 -11.17
CA ALA A 106 4.60 8.88 -12.18
C ALA A 106 4.00 8.91 -13.60
N THR A 107 2.68 8.79 -13.70
CA THR A 107 1.93 8.86 -14.96
C THR A 107 1.46 10.27 -15.33
N GLY A 108 1.68 11.26 -14.45
CA GLY A 108 1.24 12.64 -14.65
C GLY A 108 -0.26 12.88 -14.41
N ILE A 109 -1.02 11.87 -13.97
CA ILE A 109 -2.47 11.98 -13.71
C ILE A 109 -2.75 12.94 -12.54
N THR A 110 -1.93 12.91 -11.50
CA THR A 110 -2.13 13.74 -10.29
C THR A 110 -1.25 14.99 -10.25
N GLY A 111 -0.51 15.29 -11.31
CA GLY A 111 0.37 16.44 -11.40
C GLY A 111 1.78 16.10 -11.87
N LYS A 112 2.71 17.06 -11.76
CA LYS A 112 4.08 16.92 -12.24
C LYS A 112 5.08 16.51 -11.15
N ASP A 113 4.71 16.62 -9.89
CA ASP A 113 5.61 16.37 -8.78
C ASP A 113 5.71 14.87 -8.53
N MET A 114 6.91 14.34 -8.69
CA MET A 114 7.16 12.91 -8.58
C MET A 114 7.18 12.47 -7.12
N LEU A 115 6.27 11.55 -6.79
CA LEU A 115 6.25 10.82 -5.53
C LEU A 115 6.81 9.41 -5.71
N ILE A 116 7.50 8.92 -4.70
CA ILE A 116 8.02 7.56 -4.65
C ILE A 116 7.57 6.84 -3.39
N ALA A 117 7.50 5.52 -3.47
CA ALA A 117 7.17 4.62 -2.36
C ALA A 117 8.37 3.71 -2.04
N PRO A 118 9.19 4.06 -1.05
CA PRO A 118 10.31 3.21 -0.61
C PRO A 118 9.89 2.07 0.31
N PHE A 119 8.63 2.04 0.79
CA PHE A 119 8.12 1.05 1.72
C PHE A 119 6.61 0.84 1.55
N THR A 120 6.15 -0.42 1.62
CA THR A 120 4.73 -0.77 1.68
C THR A 120 4.30 -0.92 3.13
N LEU A 121 3.37 -0.06 3.58
CA LEU A 121 2.90 -0.02 4.96
C LEU A 121 1.93 -1.15 5.29
N SER A 122 1.05 -1.52 4.33
CA SER A 122 0.08 -2.60 4.55
C SER A 122 -0.35 -3.27 3.25
N TYR A 123 -0.74 -4.51 3.39
CA TYR A 123 -1.35 -5.34 2.35
C TYR A 123 -2.76 -5.73 2.79
N ASN A 124 -3.70 -5.82 1.83
CA ASN A 124 -5.12 -6.02 2.12
C ASN A 124 -5.70 -4.88 2.99
N GLY A 125 -6.62 -5.18 3.90
CA GLY A 125 -7.08 -4.23 4.93
C GLY A 125 -8.23 -3.32 4.53
N ALA A 126 -8.81 -3.50 3.33
CA ALA A 126 -10.00 -2.79 2.89
C ALA A 126 -11.21 -3.73 2.76
N GLY A 127 -12.41 -3.15 2.80
CA GLY A 127 -13.66 -3.86 2.57
C GLY A 127 -14.69 -2.99 1.87
N ILE A 128 -15.68 -3.65 1.25
CA ILE A 128 -16.87 -3.00 0.71
C ILE A 128 -18.03 -3.30 1.64
N THR A 129 -18.65 -2.23 2.15
CA THR A 129 -19.82 -2.28 3.03
C THR A 129 -21.02 -1.69 2.31
N VAL A 130 -22.17 -2.35 2.41
CA VAL A 130 -23.46 -1.83 1.94
C VAL A 130 -24.35 -1.51 3.14
N SER A 131 -25.31 -0.58 2.99
CA SER A 131 -26.29 -0.27 4.03
C SER A 131 -27.18 -1.47 4.32
N ASN A 132 -27.78 -1.53 5.50
CA ASN A 132 -28.73 -2.60 5.87
C ASN A 132 -29.94 -2.63 4.92
N ASP A 133 -30.39 -1.50 4.39
CA ASP A 133 -31.45 -1.45 3.39
C ASP A 133 -31.04 -2.17 2.11
N VAL A 134 -29.86 -1.87 1.56
CA VAL A 134 -29.29 -2.57 0.41
C VAL A 134 -29.08 -4.04 0.71
N TRP A 135 -28.50 -4.36 1.86
CA TRP A 135 -28.26 -5.75 2.26
C TRP A 135 -29.53 -6.59 2.33
N SER A 136 -30.59 -6.07 2.92
CA SER A 136 -31.87 -6.79 3.04
C SER A 136 -32.46 -7.17 1.66
N LYS A 137 -32.27 -6.31 0.66
CA LYS A 137 -32.71 -6.53 -0.73
C LYS A 137 -31.75 -7.42 -1.52
N MET A 138 -30.48 -7.37 -1.23
CA MET A 138 -29.40 -8.12 -1.88
C MET A 138 -29.34 -9.58 -1.38
N LYS A 139 -29.52 -9.80 -0.07
CA LYS A 139 -29.32 -11.08 0.63
C LYS A 139 -30.07 -12.26 0.02
N PRO A 140 -31.35 -12.14 -0.48
CA PRO A 140 -32.03 -13.22 -1.16
C PRO A 140 -31.32 -13.76 -2.42
N SER A 141 -30.43 -12.96 -3.02
CA SER A 141 -29.64 -13.34 -4.21
C SER A 141 -28.23 -13.85 -3.87
N VAL A 142 -27.90 -13.93 -2.57
CA VAL A 142 -26.59 -14.39 -2.10
C VAL A 142 -26.63 -15.88 -1.83
N ALA A 143 -25.62 -16.61 -2.30
CA ALA A 143 -25.45 -18.02 -1.97
C ALA A 143 -25.22 -18.22 -0.46
N MET A 144 -25.83 -19.25 0.10
CA MET A 144 -25.71 -19.59 1.52
C MET A 144 -24.89 -20.86 1.70
N GLU A 145 -24.12 -20.91 2.78
CA GLU A 145 -23.33 -22.07 3.20
C GLU A 145 -23.40 -22.20 4.74
N GLY A 146 -23.86 -23.33 5.23
CA GLY A 146 -24.03 -23.54 6.68
C GLY A 146 -24.94 -22.51 7.38
N GLY A 147 -25.96 -22.00 6.68
CA GLY A 147 -26.89 -21.00 7.21
C GLY A 147 -26.36 -19.55 7.20
N LYS A 148 -25.17 -19.33 6.68
CA LYS A 148 -24.52 -18.01 6.56
C LYS A 148 -24.27 -17.63 5.10
N PRO A 149 -24.16 -16.33 4.77
CA PRO A 149 -23.73 -15.91 3.43
C PRO A 149 -22.39 -16.53 3.05
N LYS A 150 -22.33 -17.10 1.83
CA LYS A 150 -21.08 -17.63 1.30
C LYS A 150 -20.21 -16.48 0.76
N HIS A 151 -19.00 -16.35 1.27
CA HIS A 151 -18.01 -15.39 0.79
C HIS A 151 -17.00 -16.04 -0.17
N PRO A 152 -16.44 -15.27 -1.12
CA PRO A 152 -16.72 -13.86 -1.41
C PRO A 152 -18.10 -13.64 -2.02
N ILE A 153 -18.77 -12.53 -1.68
CA ILE A 153 -20.07 -12.18 -2.24
C ILE A 153 -19.87 -11.40 -3.54
N SER A 154 -20.40 -11.94 -4.64
CA SER A 154 -20.35 -11.28 -5.95
C SER A 154 -21.29 -10.07 -6.00
N ALA A 155 -20.85 -8.99 -6.65
CA ALA A 155 -21.70 -7.83 -6.94
C ALA A 155 -22.89 -8.15 -7.83
N LYS A 156 -22.93 -9.31 -8.50
CA LYS A 156 -24.11 -9.79 -9.22
C LYS A 156 -25.37 -9.79 -8.35
N SER A 157 -25.20 -10.01 -7.03
CA SER A 157 -26.30 -9.96 -6.07
C SER A 157 -26.92 -8.57 -5.89
N LEU A 158 -26.26 -7.49 -6.36
CA LEU A 158 -26.80 -6.13 -6.40
C LEU A 158 -27.77 -5.88 -7.57
N VAL A 159 -27.76 -6.70 -8.63
CA VAL A 159 -28.55 -6.43 -9.85
C VAL A 159 -30.03 -6.17 -9.54
N PRO A 160 -30.73 -6.98 -8.74
CA PRO A 160 -32.14 -6.71 -8.40
C PRO A 160 -32.33 -5.38 -7.65
N VAL A 161 -31.35 -4.98 -6.83
CA VAL A 161 -31.38 -3.71 -6.09
C VAL A 161 -31.23 -2.53 -7.05
N LEU A 162 -30.26 -2.62 -7.97
CA LEU A 162 -30.06 -1.59 -9.00
C LEU A 162 -31.29 -1.42 -9.90
N ASP A 163 -31.96 -2.52 -10.30
CA ASP A 163 -33.18 -2.48 -11.08
C ASP A 163 -34.32 -1.79 -10.31
N GLN A 164 -34.42 -2.02 -9.01
CA GLN A 164 -35.40 -1.34 -8.16
C GLN A 164 -35.09 0.17 -8.08
N TYR A 165 -33.82 0.56 -7.79
CA TYR A 165 -33.44 1.96 -7.74
C TYR A 165 -33.74 2.68 -9.06
N LYS A 166 -33.43 2.04 -10.18
CA LYS A 166 -33.74 2.57 -11.52
C LYS A 166 -35.23 2.76 -11.73
N LYS A 167 -36.08 1.80 -11.32
CA LYS A 167 -37.56 1.90 -11.41
C LYS A 167 -38.09 3.04 -10.55
N GLU A 168 -37.49 3.30 -9.41
CA GLU A 168 -37.83 4.36 -8.47
C GLU A 168 -37.24 5.73 -8.86
N GLY A 169 -36.46 5.82 -9.94
CA GLY A 169 -35.76 7.05 -10.36
C GLY A 169 -34.70 7.51 -9.38
N LYS A 170 -34.16 6.60 -8.54
CA LYS A 170 -33.12 6.87 -7.56
C LYS A 170 -31.74 6.51 -8.09
N SER A 171 -30.73 7.29 -7.67
CA SER A 171 -29.33 6.98 -7.93
C SER A 171 -28.80 5.98 -6.91
N PHE A 172 -28.04 4.97 -7.38
CA PHE A 172 -27.28 4.06 -6.52
C PHE A 172 -25.86 4.57 -6.42
N THR A 173 -25.52 5.21 -5.28
CA THR A 173 -24.23 5.88 -5.11
C THR A 173 -23.43 5.22 -3.99
N LEU A 174 -22.21 4.79 -4.30
CA LEU A 174 -21.24 4.24 -3.35
C LEU A 174 -20.16 5.29 -3.04
N GLY A 175 -19.55 5.18 -1.85
CA GLY A 175 -18.47 6.05 -1.41
C GLY A 175 -17.10 5.44 -1.72
N MET A 176 -16.22 6.17 -2.37
CA MET A 176 -14.79 5.83 -2.53
C MET A 176 -13.93 6.93 -1.95
N THR A 177 -12.65 6.67 -1.67
CA THR A 177 -11.83 7.58 -0.85
C THR A 177 -11.07 8.64 -1.65
N PHE A 178 -10.64 8.29 -2.86
CA PHE A 178 -9.84 9.16 -3.73
C PHE A 178 -9.87 8.63 -5.17
N PRO A 179 -9.96 9.49 -6.21
CA PRO A 179 -10.04 9.04 -7.61
C PRO A 179 -8.90 8.12 -8.03
N VAL A 180 -7.64 8.51 -7.76
CA VAL A 180 -6.45 7.68 -8.01
C VAL A 180 -6.11 6.92 -6.73
N GLY A 181 -7.05 6.07 -6.26
CA GLY A 181 -6.95 5.38 -4.99
C GLY A 181 -7.31 3.91 -5.07
N THR A 182 -6.70 3.11 -4.21
CA THR A 182 -6.90 1.66 -4.15
C THR A 182 -8.37 1.29 -3.96
N HIS A 183 -9.07 1.96 -3.04
CA HIS A 183 -10.49 1.71 -2.75
C HIS A 183 -11.40 1.96 -3.95
N ASN A 184 -11.14 3.02 -4.76
CA ASN A 184 -11.87 3.28 -5.99
C ASN A 184 -11.72 2.13 -7.00
N TYR A 185 -10.49 1.65 -7.19
CA TYR A 185 -10.24 0.56 -8.14
C TYR A 185 -10.76 -0.79 -7.66
N LEU A 186 -10.69 -1.08 -6.36
CA LEU A 186 -11.27 -2.30 -5.78
C LEU A 186 -12.79 -2.32 -5.91
N GLU A 187 -13.46 -1.20 -5.65
CA GLU A 187 -14.91 -1.07 -5.78
C GLU A 187 -15.37 -1.25 -7.23
N ARG A 188 -14.65 -0.63 -8.18
CA ARG A 188 -14.88 -0.82 -9.63
C ARG A 188 -14.61 -2.26 -10.06
N TYR A 189 -13.57 -2.88 -9.52
CA TYR A 189 -13.25 -4.28 -9.82
C TYR A 189 -14.39 -5.21 -9.39
N TRP A 190 -14.87 -5.05 -8.14
CA TRP A 190 -15.97 -5.85 -7.59
C TRP A 190 -17.27 -5.69 -8.39
N LEU A 191 -17.67 -4.44 -8.68
CA LEU A 191 -18.86 -4.14 -9.48
C LEU A 191 -18.79 -4.79 -10.86
N ALA A 192 -17.68 -4.60 -11.56
CA ALA A 192 -17.48 -5.13 -12.91
C ALA A 192 -17.41 -6.66 -12.95
N ALA A 193 -16.83 -7.32 -11.95
CA ALA A 193 -16.84 -8.77 -11.80
C ALA A 193 -18.26 -9.32 -11.63
N GLY A 194 -19.18 -8.52 -11.08
CA GLY A 194 -20.61 -8.83 -10.99
C GLY A 194 -21.43 -8.44 -12.23
N GLY A 195 -20.79 -7.91 -13.28
CA GLY A 195 -21.47 -7.48 -14.52
C GLY A 195 -22.07 -6.07 -14.43
N ILE A 196 -21.73 -5.27 -13.41
CA ILE A 196 -22.22 -3.90 -13.20
C ILE A 196 -21.15 -2.92 -13.70
N HIS A 197 -21.56 -1.99 -14.56
CA HIS A 197 -20.66 -0.96 -15.10
C HIS A 197 -20.47 0.19 -14.09
N PRO A 198 -19.26 0.42 -13.56
CA PRO A 198 -19.01 1.46 -12.54
C PRO A 198 -18.67 2.84 -13.13
N GLY A 199 -18.72 3.00 -14.45
CA GLY A 199 -18.35 4.21 -15.17
C GLY A 199 -16.87 4.26 -15.60
N PHE A 200 -16.55 5.26 -16.43
CA PHE A 200 -15.20 5.58 -16.91
C PHE A 200 -14.82 7.01 -16.59
N TYR A 201 -13.53 7.27 -16.38
CA TYR A 201 -12.98 8.62 -16.37
C TYR A 201 -12.87 9.14 -17.81
N ALA A 202 -13.37 10.35 -18.05
CA ALA A 202 -13.30 11.00 -19.33
C ALA A 202 -13.13 12.52 -19.14
N PRO A 203 -11.93 13.01 -18.80
CA PRO A 203 -11.66 14.42 -18.53
C PRO A 203 -12.06 15.35 -19.68
N GLU A 204 -11.91 14.93 -20.94
CA GLU A 204 -12.29 15.71 -22.13
C GLU A 204 -13.79 15.97 -22.22
N LYS A 205 -14.61 15.11 -21.59
CA LYS A 205 -16.05 15.27 -21.47
C LYS A 205 -16.48 15.93 -20.15
N GLY A 206 -15.51 16.27 -19.28
CA GLY A 206 -15.75 16.92 -18.00
C GLY A 206 -16.18 15.96 -16.87
N ASP A 207 -16.15 14.65 -17.06
CA ASP A 207 -16.35 13.68 -15.98
C ASP A 207 -15.02 13.31 -15.30
N ASN A 208 -14.65 14.10 -14.30
CA ASN A 208 -13.49 13.84 -13.46
C ASN A 208 -13.80 12.90 -12.27
N SER A 209 -15.08 12.55 -12.06
CA SER A 209 -15.51 11.63 -11.00
C SER A 209 -15.46 10.17 -11.42
N GLY A 210 -15.40 9.91 -12.74
CA GLY A 210 -15.37 8.56 -13.30
C GLY A 210 -16.76 7.91 -13.45
N ASN A 211 -17.83 8.70 -13.59
CA ASN A 211 -19.21 8.22 -13.61
C ASN A 211 -19.82 8.09 -15.02
N ILE A 212 -19.11 8.45 -16.10
CA ILE A 212 -19.65 8.30 -17.47
C ILE A 212 -20.03 6.84 -17.74
N GLY A 213 -21.30 6.62 -18.11
CA GLY A 213 -21.85 5.29 -18.42
C GLY A 213 -22.08 4.40 -17.20
N ALA A 214 -22.03 4.94 -15.98
CA ALA A 214 -22.17 4.16 -14.76
C ALA A 214 -23.61 3.67 -14.51
N GLN A 215 -23.74 2.40 -14.10
CA GLN A 215 -24.94 1.83 -13.50
C GLN A 215 -24.95 2.06 -11.98
N ALA A 216 -23.77 2.11 -11.35
CA ALA A 216 -23.56 2.53 -9.97
C ALA A 216 -22.62 3.73 -9.97
N LEU A 217 -23.00 4.80 -9.28
CA LEU A 217 -22.21 6.02 -9.18
C LEU A 217 -21.19 5.89 -8.04
N LEU A 218 -20.02 6.50 -8.20
CA LEU A 218 -18.99 6.56 -7.17
C LEU A 218 -18.75 8.03 -6.77
N SER A 219 -18.70 8.29 -5.45
CA SER A 219 -18.51 9.63 -4.89
C SER A 219 -17.35 9.64 -3.91
N VAL A 220 -16.55 10.71 -3.91
CA VAL A 220 -15.43 10.86 -2.98
C VAL A 220 -15.95 11.17 -1.58
N VAL A 221 -15.61 10.32 -0.61
CA VAL A 221 -15.96 10.48 0.80
C VAL A 221 -14.70 10.26 1.64
N PRO A 222 -14.33 11.18 2.56
CA PRO A 222 -13.22 10.94 3.49
C PRO A 222 -13.49 9.72 4.38
N PRO A 223 -12.48 8.87 4.70
CA PRO A 223 -12.69 7.65 5.45
C PRO A 223 -13.50 7.80 6.75
N PRO A 224 -13.24 8.78 7.63
CA PRO A 224 -14.05 8.93 8.86
C PRO A 224 -15.50 9.35 8.60
N GLN A 225 -15.83 9.81 7.39
CA GLN A 225 -17.17 10.23 7.00
C GLN A 225 -17.99 9.13 6.30
N MET A 226 -17.39 7.97 6.02
CA MET A 226 -18.07 6.88 5.30
C MET A 226 -19.34 6.42 6.04
N VAL A 227 -19.23 6.11 7.32
CA VAL A 227 -20.37 5.64 8.14
C VAL A 227 -21.42 6.73 8.29
N PRO A 228 -21.10 7.98 8.69
CA PRO A 228 -22.08 9.06 8.77
C PRO A 228 -22.78 9.38 7.41
N THR A 229 -22.04 9.33 6.31
CA THR A 229 -22.59 9.60 4.97
C THR A 229 -23.57 8.51 4.53
N MET A 230 -23.29 7.24 4.86
CA MET A 230 -24.20 6.12 4.61
C MET A 230 -25.42 6.17 5.54
N ASP A 231 -25.25 6.49 6.81
CA ASP A 231 -26.33 6.64 7.77
C ASP A 231 -27.31 7.77 7.36
N ALA A 232 -26.78 8.86 6.81
CA ALA A 232 -27.57 9.96 6.26
C ALA A 232 -28.25 9.61 4.91
N GLY A 233 -27.99 8.44 4.31
CA GLY A 233 -28.54 8.03 3.03
C GLY A 233 -27.95 8.75 1.79
N THR A 234 -26.86 9.50 1.95
CA THR A 234 -26.17 10.15 0.82
C THR A 234 -25.45 9.14 -0.04
N THR A 235 -24.89 8.10 0.55
CA THR A 235 -24.38 6.90 -0.11
C THR A 235 -25.12 5.68 0.43
N VAL A 236 -25.16 4.60 -0.37
CA VAL A 236 -25.82 3.35 0.01
C VAL A 236 -24.81 2.23 0.36
N GLY A 237 -23.55 2.57 0.32
CA GLY A 237 -22.42 1.71 0.66
C GLY A 237 -21.14 2.43 0.33
N TYR A 238 -19.99 1.77 0.52
CA TYR A 238 -18.69 2.35 0.27
C TYR A 238 -17.58 1.28 0.25
N CYS A 239 -16.42 1.63 -0.33
CA CYS A 239 -15.16 0.91 -0.16
C CYS A 239 -14.17 1.75 0.67
N VAL A 240 -13.64 1.17 1.74
CA VAL A 240 -12.72 1.87 2.65
C VAL A 240 -11.85 0.89 3.44
N GLY A 241 -10.70 1.36 3.94
CA GLY A 241 -9.91 0.65 4.96
C GLY A 241 -10.56 0.66 6.34
N GLU A 242 -10.08 -0.22 7.23
CA GLU A 242 -10.57 -0.29 8.61
C GLU A 242 -10.14 0.95 9.43
N PRO A 243 -10.93 1.32 10.47
CA PRO A 243 -11.94 0.51 11.15
C PRO A 243 -13.39 0.78 10.70
N TRP A 244 -13.61 1.47 9.62
CA TRP A 244 -14.92 2.04 9.25
C TRP A 244 -15.92 0.99 8.77
N ASN A 245 -15.49 -0.15 8.21
CA ASN A 245 -16.40 -1.26 7.93
C ASN A 245 -16.89 -1.91 9.23
N GLN A 246 -15.99 -2.20 10.16
CA GLN A 246 -16.35 -2.77 11.46
C GLN A 246 -17.18 -1.80 12.31
N GLN A 247 -16.97 -0.50 12.19
CA GLN A 247 -17.79 0.49 12.85
C GLN A 247 -19.26 0.47 12.35
N ALA A 248 -19.46 0.27 11.04
CA ALA A 248 -20.80 0.14 10.48
C ALA A 248 -21.52 -1.09 11.04
N VAL A 249 -20.83 -2.23 11.16
CA VAL A 249 -21.38 -3.47 11.75
C VAL A 249 -21.75 -3.26 13.21
N VAL A 250 -20.84 -2.71 14.02
CA VAL A 250 -21.04 -2.49 15.46
C VAL A 250 -22.20 -1.52 15.70
N LYS A 251 -22.34 -0.48 14.86
CA LYS A 251 -23.47 0.46 14.93
C LYS A 251 -24.78 -0.09 14.35
N GLY A 252 -24.75 -1.26 13.70
CA GLY A 252 -25.92 -1.84 13.06
C GLY A 252 -26.40 -1.07 11.84
N LEU A 253 -25.50 -0.40 11.11
CA LEU A 253 -25.81 0.46 9.96
C LEU A 253 -25.52 -0.21 8.61
N GLY A 254 -24.61 -1.16 8.55
CA GLY A 254 -24.18 -1.78 7.32
C GLY A 254 -23.54 -3.14 7.48
N VAL A 255 -23.36 -3.81 6.35
CA VAL A 255 -22.82 -5.16 6.22
C VAL A 255 -21.68 -5.15 5.23
N PRO A 256 -20.44 -5.47 5.61
CA PRO A 256 -19.36 -5.76 4.69
C PRO A 256 -19.71 -6.98 3.83
N VAL A 257 -19.66 -6.83 2.52
CA VAL A 257 -19.99 -7.89 1.57
C VAL A 257 -18.77 -8.60 1.00
N ILE A 258 -17.62 -7.94 1.02
CA ILE A 258 -16.36 -8.50 0.53
C ILE A 258 -15.17 -7.73 1.10
N THR A 259 -14.05 -8.43 1.34
CA THR A 259 -12.78 -7.82 1.72
C THR A 259 -11.83 -7.74 0.52
N SER A 260 -10.83 -6.86 0.60
CA SER A 260 -9.78 -6.77 -0.43
C SER A 260 -8.97 -8.06 -0.56
N GLU A 261 -8.76 -8.77 0.55
CA GLU A 261 -8.13 -10.09 0.56
C GLU A 261 -8.93 -11.10 -0.27
N GLN A 262 -10.26 -11.11 -0.16
CA GLN A 262 -11.14 -11.97 -0.95
C GLN A 262 -11.21 -11.58 -2.43
N MET A 263 -10.93 -10.32 -2.77
CA MET A 263 -10.86 -9.85 -4.16
C MET A 263 -9.49 -10.15 -4.79
N TRP A 264 -8.45 -9.78 -4.08
CA TRP A 264 -7.07 -9.84 -4.55
C TRP A 264 -6.10 -10.01 -3.38
N ALA A 265 -5.84 -11.25 -2.99
CA ALA A 265 -5.04 -11.57 -1.81
C ALA A 265 -3.59 -11.03 -1.93
N GLY A 266 -3.10 -10.41 -0.85
CA GLY A 266 -1.73 -9.89 -0.77
C GLY A 266 -1.47 -8.67 -1.66
N GLY A 267 -2.50 -7.95 -2.11
CA GLY A 267 -2.36 -6.69 -2.83
C GLY A 267 -1.91 -5.56 -1.89
N ALA A 268 -0.92 -4.76 -2.31
CA ALA A 268 -0.48 -3.58 -1.57
C ALA A 268 -1.61 -2.55 -1.51
N ASP A 269 -2.02 -2.14 -0.31
CA ASP A 269 -3.05 -1.11 -0.12
C ASP A 269 -2.47 0.24 0.26
N LYS A 270 -1.52 0.27 1.21
CA LYS A 270 -0.89 1.51 1.65
C LYS A 270 0.63 1.44 1.52
N VAL A 271 1.21 2.59 1.18
CA VAL A 271 2.65 2.80 1.10
C VAL A 271 3.07 4.00 1.94
N PHE A 272 4.31 4.03 2.36
CA PHE A 272 4.95 5.26 2.81
C PHE A 272 5.45 6.00 1.58
N GLY A 273 4.91 7.20 1.34
CA GLY A 273 5.23 8.01 0.18
C GLY A 273 5.99 9.26 0.55
N VAL A 274 6.98 9.61 -0.27
CA VAL A 274 7.78 10.84 -0.16
C VAL A 274 7.96 11.49 -1.54
N ARG A 275 8.31 12.77 -1.59
CA ARG A 275 8.77 13.38 -2.83
C ARG A 275 10.09 12.74 -3.28
N GLU A 276 10.23 12.49 -4.58
CA GLU A 276 11.49 11.98 -5.14
C GLU A 276 12.66 12.95 -4.85
N ALA A 277 12.42 14.26 -4.96
CA ALA A 277 13.40 15.29 -4.62
C ALA A 277 13.86 15.18 -3.17
N PHE A 278 12.92 15.00 -2.22
CA PHE A 278 13.26 14.83 -0.81
C PHE A 278 14.18 13.62 -0.58
N ALA A 279 13.88 12.47 -1.20
CA ALA A 279 14.70 11.27 -1.06
C ALA A 279 16.09 11.42 -1.69
N LYS A 280 16.21 12.19 -2.77
CA LYS A 280 17.51 12.50 -3.40
C LYS A 280 18.35 13.48 -2.58
N GLU A 281 17.71 14.45 -1.96
CA GLU A 281 18.37 15.45 -1.10
C GLU A 281 18.70 14.89 0.28
N ASN A 282 17.95 13.90 0.76
CA ASN A 282 18.05 13.32 2.11
C ASN A 282 18.09 11.78 2.06
N PRO A 283 19.09 11.19 1.38
CA PRO A 283 19.16 9.74 1.19
C PRO A 283 19.35 8.97 2.50
N ASN A 284 20.20 9.45 3.43
CA ASN A 284 20.41 8.79 4.72
C ASN A 284 19.17 8.91 5.63
N THR A 285 18.53 10.08 5.64
CA THR A 285 17.25 10.29 6.34
C THR A 285 16.19 9.32 5.84
N THR A 286 16.02 9.20 4.50
CA THR A 286 15.04 8.29 3.89
C THR A 286 15.33 6.84 4.24
N LEU A 287 16.60 6.41 4.19
CA LEU A 287 17.03 5.08 4.58
C LEU A 287 16.66 4.76 6.03
N ARG A 288 16.94 5.68 6.96
CA ARG A 288 16.66 5.54 8.39
C ARG A 288 15.18 5.47 8.69
N VAL A 289 14.36 6.26 7.98
CA VAL A 289 12.90 6.15 8.07
C VAL A 289 12.44 4.74 7.67
N VAL A 290 12.95 4.20 6.55
CA VAL A 290 12.58 2.85 6.09
C VAL A 290 13.05 1.79 7.10
N LYS A 291 14.23 1.93 7.72
CA LYS A 291 14.70 1.03 8.79
C LYS A 291 13.71 1.00 9.98
N ALA A 292 13.25 2.15 10.42
CA ALA A 292 12.27 2.25 11.51
C ALA A 292 10.94 1.57 11.15
N LEU A 293 10.46 1.75 9.91
CA LEU A 293 9.21 1.15 9.43
C LEU A 293 9.31 -0.37 9.25
N ILE A 294 10.45 -0.90 8.79
CA ILE A 294 10.70 -2.35 8.72
C ILE A 294 10.58 -2.97 10.13
N ARG A 295 11.23 -2.37 11.12
CA ARG A 295 11.16 -2.84 12.52
C ARG A 295 9.74 -2.80 13.08
N ALA A 296 9.01 -1.72 12.80
CA ALA A 296 7.63 -1.57 13.26
C ALA A 296 6.70 -2.63 12.65
N SER A 297 6.83 -2.87 11.34
CA SER A 297 6.02 -3.88 10.63
C SER A 297 6.37 -5.31 11.06
N GLN A 298 7.67 -5.60 11.28
CA GLN A 298 8.10 -6.88 11.85
C GLN A 298 7.52 -7.10 13.26
N TRP A 299 7.56 -6.07 14.11
CA TRP A 299 7.00 -6.15 15.46
C TRP A 299 5.50 -6.43 15.44
N LEU A 300 4.73 -5.83 14.51
CA LEU A 300 3.29 -6.04 14.36
C LEU A 300 2.93 -7.49 14.06
N ASP A 301 3.69 -8.16 13.20
CA ASP A 301 3.41 -9.52 12.75
C ASP A 301 4.20 -10.60 13.51
N ALA A 302 5.05 -10.19 14.48
CA ALA A 302 5.85 -11.11 15.25
C ALA A 302 4.99 -12.07 16.10
N ASN A 303 5.50 -13.31 16.28
CA ASN A 303 4.89 -14.33 17.13
C ASN A 303 3.39 -14.55 16.86
N SER A 304 3.05 -14.72 15.58
CA SER A 304 1.65 -14.90 15.14
C SER A 304 0.73 -13.75 15.60
N ASN A 305 1.17 -12.53 15.40
CA ASN A 305 0.45 -11.29 15.68
C ASN A 305 0.24 -10.99 17.18
N ALA A 306 1.06 -11.58 18.08
CA ALA A 306 0.90 -11.43 19.53
C ALA A 306 0.96 -9.97 20.03
N ASN A 307 1.63 -9.08 19.28
CA ASN A 307 1.76 -7.66 19.61
C ASN A 307 0.57 -6.81 19.15
N ARG A 308 -0.30 -7.31 18.29
CA ARG A 308 -1.42 -6.54 17.73
C ARG A 308 -2.41 -6.01 18.74
N PRO A 309 -2.74 -6.71 19.86
CA PRO A 309 -3.55 -6.11 20.92
C PRO A 309 -2.95 -4.85 21.56
N GLU A 310 -1.61 -4.78 21.69
CA GLU A 310 -0.93 -3.56 22.13
C GLU A 310 -1.06 -2.45 21.09
N ALA A 311 -0.83 -2.77 19.81
CA ALA A 311 -0.99 -1.83 18.71
C ALA A 311 -2.44 -1.28 18.60
N VAL A 312 -3.45 -2.12 18.85
CA VAL A 312 -4.86 -1.70 18.90
C VAL A 312 -5.07 -0.62 19.96
N ARG A 313 -4.62 -0.83 21.19
CA ARG A 313 -4.71 0.18 22.27
C ARG A 313 -3.97 1.46 21.91
N MET A 314 -2.83 1.33 21.23
CA MET A 314 -2.03 2.46 20.78
C MET A 314 -2.80 3.35 19.81
N ILE A 315 -3.35 2.78 18.73
CA ILE A 315 -4.02 3.54 17.69
C ILE A 315 -5.47 3.90 18.00
N ALA A 316 -6.09 3.30 19.02
CA ALA A 316 -7.41 3.70 19.51
C ALA A 316 -7.41 5.11 20.14
N ARG A 317 -6.25 5.62 20.55
CA ARG A 317 -6.12 6.97 21.09
C ARG A 317 -6.55 8.04 20.06
N PRO A 318 -7.21 9.14 20.48
CA PRO A 318 -7.72 10.18 19.59
C PRO A 318 -6.66 10.85 18.69
N VAL A 319 -5.39 10.84 19.14
CA VAL A 319 -4.24 11.37 18.38
C VAL A 319 -3.94 10.55 17.12
N TYR A 320 -4.35 9.28 17.08
CA TYR A 320 -4.22 8.40 15.93
C TYR A 320 -5.58 8.15 15.25
N VAL A 321 -6.09 6.94 15.28
CA VAL A 321 -7.36 6.58 14.64
C VAL A 321 -8.55 7.10 15.44
N GLY A 322 -8.53 6.91 16.76
CA GLY A 322 -9.55 7.43 17.67
C GLY A 322 -10.89 6.69 17.59
N ALA A 323 -10.89 5.44 17.15
CA ALA A 323 -12.06 4.56 17.17
C ALA A 323 -12.00 3.64 18.42
N ASP A 324 -13.15 3.05 18.79
CA ASP A 324 -13.23 2.09 19.89
C ASP A 324 -12.28 0.91 19.69
N GLU A 325 -11.58 0.50 20.76
CA GLU A 325 -10.63 -0.62 20.71
C GLU A 325 -11.26 -1.91 20.18
N LYS A 326 -12.53 -2.20 20.55
CA LYS A 326 -13.24 -3.41 20.09
C LYS A 326 -13.50 -3.38 18.59
N VAL A 327 -13.76 -2.19 18.03
CA VAL A 327 -13.97 -1.99 16.60
C VAL A 327 -12.65 -2.22 15.85
N ILE A 328 -11.55 -1.61 16.31
CA ILE A 328 -10.23 -1.77 15.72
C ILE A 328 -9.75 -3.23 15.86
N ALA A 329 -9.89 -3.84 17.04
CA ALA A 329 -9.44 -5.20 17.31
C ALA A 329 -10.09 -6.22 16.39
N ASN A 330 -11.33 -5.98 15.97
CA ASN A 330 -12.10 -6.96 15.19
C ASN A 330 -11.47 -7.27 13.81
N SER A 331 -10.71 -6.34 13.22
CA SER A 331 -9.97 -6.57 11.98
C SER A 331 -8.47 -6.77 12.20
N MET A 332 -7.93 -6.16 13.26
CA MET A 332 -6.48 -6.18 13.52
C MET A 332 -5.98 -7.50 14.13
N THR A 333 -6.83 -8.27 14.78
CA THR A 333 -6.44 -9.49 15.53
C THR A 333 -6.80 -10.79 14.81
N GLY A 334 -6.96 -10.77 13.49
CA GLY A 334 -7.15 -11.97 12.67
C GLY A 334 -8.59 -12.44 12.57
N THR A 335 -9.55 -11.60 12.92
CA THR A 335 -10.98 -11.87 12.73
C THR A 335 -11.65 -10.73 11.97
N PHE A 336 -12.86 -10.98 11.44
CA PHE A 336 -13.66 -9.98 10.76
C PHE A 336 -15.16 -10.31 10.95
N GLU A 337 -15.96 -9.33 11.31
CA GLU A 337 -17.39 -9.50 11.47
C GLU A 337 -18.14 -8.95 10.26
N PHE A 338 -18.86 -9.81 9.53
CA PHE A 338 -19.64 -9.43 8.36
C PHE A 338 -21.04 -8.93 8.70
N GLU A 339 -21.80 -9.68 9.49
CA GLU A 339 -23.04 -9.25 10.13
C GLU A 339 -22.86 -9.37 11.63
N LYS A 340 -23.67 -8.68 12.41
CA LYS A 340 -23.65 -8.80 13.87
C LYS A 340 -23.82 -10.27 14.29
N GLY A 341 -22.78 -10.82 14.90
CA GLY A 341 -22.71 -12.23 15.29
C GLY A 341 -22.13 -13.18 14.22
N ASP A 342 -21.86 -12.72 13.01
CA ASP A 342 -21.13 -13.50 11.99
C ASP A 342 -19.66 -13.10 11.93
N LYS A 343 -18.95 -13.40 13.00
CA LYS A 343 -17.51 -13.20 13.11
C LYS A 343 -16.75 -14.40 12.55
N ARG A 344 -15.81 -14.14 11.62
CA ARG A 344 -15.02 -15.17 10.95
C ARG A 344 -13.53 -14.94 11.13
N ALA A 345 -12.73 -16.01 11.06
CA ALA A 345 -11.29 -15.92 11.01
C ALA A 345 -10.85 -15.42 9.62
N ILE A 346 -10.15 -14.31 9.57
CA ILE A 346 -9.44 -13.77 8.39
C ILE A 346 -8.08 -13.27 8.90
N PRO A 347 -7.12 -14.18 9.16
CA PRO A 347 -5.86 -13.81 9.78
C PRO A 347 -5.00 -12.87 8.94
N GLU A 348 -5.20 -12.87 7.62
CA GLU A 348 -4.45 -12.05 6.65
C GLU A 348 -5.25 -10.83 6.16
N PHE A 349 -6.32 -10.46 6.88
CA PHE A 349 -7.07 -9.26 6.55
C PHE A 349 -6.18 -8.01 6.48
N ASN A 350 -5.27 -7.84 7.44
CA ASN A 350 -4.17 -6.89 7.41
C ASN A 350 -2.85 -7.64 7.58
N THR A 351 -1.93 -7.47 6.63
CA THR A 351 -0.56 -7.97 6.72
C THR A 351 0.41 -6.80 6.62
N PHE A 352 1.43 -6.77 7.49
CA PHE A 352 2.41 -5.68 7.53
C PHE A 352 3.82 -6.15 7.16
N PHE A 353 4.20 -7.37 7.58
CA PHE A 353 5.53 -7.92 7.37
C PHE A 353 5.52 -9.39 6.94
N LYS A 354 4.69 -10.23 7.56
CA LYS A 354 4.66 -11.67 7.29
C LYS A 354 4.49 -11.95 5.80
N ASP A 355 5.40 -12.73 5.22
CA ASP A 355 5.43 -13.19 3.82
C ASP A 355 5.51 -12.07 2.74
N VAL A 356 5.36 -10.80 3.13
CA VAL A 356 5.38 -9.63 2.23
C VAL A 356 6.47 -8.61 2.57
N TYR A 357 7.00 -8.65 3.78
CA TYR A 357 8.18 -7.93 4.28
C TYR A 357 8.12 -6.40 4.24
N GLY A 358 7.01 -5.80 3.79
CA GLY A 358 6.93 -4.35 3.53
C GLY A 358 7.61 -3.92 2.23
N ILE A 359 7.99 -4.85 1.38
CA ILE A 359 8.68 -4.58 0.11
C ILE A 359 7.71 -3.92 -0.88
N PRO A 360 8.06 -2.77 -1.50
CA PRO A 360 7.27 -2.20 -2.58
C PRO A 360 7.48 -2.99 -3.89
N TYR A 361 6.68 -4.04 -4.09
CA TYR A 361 6.78 -4.91 -5.26
C TYR A 361 6.35 -4.19 -6.54
N TYR A 362 7.13 -4.29 -7.60
CA TYR A 362 6.80 -3.76 -8.92
C TYR A 362 5.51 -4.37 -9.48
N SER A 363 5.26 -5.65 -9.23
CA SER A 363 4.03 -6.31 -9.67
C SER A 363 2.77 -5.69 -9.07
N ASP A 364 2.80 -5.25 -7.80
CA ASP A 364 1.67 -4.53 -7.18
C ASP A 364 1.43 -3.18 -7.87
N ALA A 365 2.51 -2.47 -8.18
CA ALA A 365 2.42 -1.22 -8.94
C ALA A 365 1.83 -1.43 -10.33
N VAL A 366 2.30 -2.46 -11.06
CA VAL A 366 1.76 -2.81 -12.38
C VAL A 366 0.27 -3.16 -12.29
N TRP A 367 -0.16 -3.88 -11.26
CA TRP A 367 -1.58 -4.19 -11.07
C TRP A 367 -2.44 -2.91 -10.97
N TRP A 368 -2.02 -1.92 -10.16
CA TRP A 368 -2.73 -0.65 -10.05
C TRP A 368 -2.72 0.14 -11.37
N LEU A 369 -1.63 0.14 -12.10
CA LEU A 369 -1.54 0.77 -13.43
C LEU A 369 -2.51 0.11 -14.43
N THR A 370 -2.74 -1.21 -14.36
CA THR A 370 -3.73 -1.88 -15.20
C THR A 370 -5.15 -1.39 -14.88
N GLN A 371 -5.46 -1.14 -13.60
CA GLN A 371 -6.76 -0.57 -13.22
C GLN A 371 -6.89 0.89 -13.66
N MET A 372 -5.82 1.69 -13.57
CA MET A 372 -5.82 3.06 -14.12
C MET A 372 -6.12 3.07 -15.62
N ARG A 373 -5.55 2.12 -16.38
CA ARG A 373 -5.86 1.96 -17.81
C ARG A 373 -7.29 1.45 -18.02
N ARG A 374 -7.68 0.41 -17.32
CA ARG A 374 -9.01 -0.21 -17.45
C ARG A 374 -10.13 0.81 -17.30
N TRP A 375 -9.97 1.79 -16.42
CA TRP A 375 -11.00 2.77 -16.08
C TRP A 375 -10.79 4.15 -16.72
N GLY A 376 -9.77 4.30 -17.59
CA GLY A 376 -9.60 5.49 -18.42
C GLY A 376 -8.78 6.63 -17.82
N HIS A 377 -8.19 6.48 -16.64
CA HIS A 377 -7.18 7.43 -16.15
C HIS A 377 -5.96 7.48 -17.09
N ILE A 378 -5.55 6.33 -17.59
CA ILE A 378 -4.59 6.21 -18.70
C ILE A 378 -5.43 6.05 -19.96
N SER A 379 -5.59 7.13 -20.73
CA SER A 379 -6.54 7.25 -21.85
C SER A 379 -6.21 6.40 -23.07
N SER A 380 -4.94 6.02 -23.27
CA SER A 380 -4.48 5.21 -24.40
C SER A 380 -3.78 3.94 -23.98
N GLN A 381 -3.83 2.91 -24.81
CA GLN A 381 -3.05 1.70 -24.62
C GLN A 381 -1.55 2.03 -24.61
N GLN A 382 -0.82 1.41 -23.71
CA GLN A 382 0.62 1.53 -23.58
C GLN A 382 1.27 0.17 -23.88
N PRO A 383 2.54 0.12 -24.35
CA PRO A 383 3.28 -1.15 -24.43
C PRO A 383 3.39 -1.82 -23.07
N ASP A 384 3.46 -3.15 -23.02
CA ASP A 384 3.60 -3.90 -21.75
C ASP A 384 4.80 -3.43 -20.90
N SER A 385 5.93 -3.11 -21.54
CA SER A 385 7.12 -2.58 -20.87
C SER A 385 6.88 -1.26 -20.14
N TRP A 386 6.00 -0.40 -20.66
CA TRP A 386 5.70 0.90 -20.07
C TRP A 386 5.16 0.78 -18.63
N TYR A 387 4.34 -0.23 -18.35
CA TYR A 387 3.80 -0.44 -17.01
C TYR A 387 4.90 -0.72 -16.00
N MET A 388 5.88 -1.55 -16.38
CA MET A 388 7.03 -1.84 -15.53
C MET A 388 7.94 -0.61 -15.38
N ASP A 389 8.12 0.20 -16.42
CA ASP A 389 8.91 1.43 -16.36
C ASP A 389 8.28 2.45 -15.40
N MET A 390 6.94 2.60 -15.43
CA MET A 390 6.23 3.46 -14.48
C MET A 390 6.27 2.90 -13.05
N ALA A 391 6.15 1.58 -12.88
CA ALA A 391 6.31 0.93 -11.58
C ALA A 391 7.68 1.22 -10.97
N LYS A 392 8.77 1.09 -11.75
CA LYS A 392 10.14 1.36 -11.31
C LYS A 392 10.42 2.83 -10.99
N LYS A 393 9.70 3.76 -11.62
CA LYS A 393 9.79 5.19 -11.27
C LYS A 393 9.21 5.46 -9.89
N ALA A 394 8.06 4.86 -9.57
CA ALA A 394 7.33 5.16 -8.35
C ALA A 394 7.72 4.27 -7.16
N TYR A 395 7.94 2.98 -7.38
CA TYR A 395 8.27 2.03 -6.31
C TYR A 395 9.78 1.83 -6.24
N ARG A 396 10.32 1.93 -5.02
CA ARG A 396 11.77 1.97 -4.77
C ARG A 396 12.23 0.86 -3.82
N PRO A 397 12.13 -0.42 -4.26
CA PRO A 397 12.65 -1.53 -3.47
C PRO A 397 14.17 -1.47 -3.24
N ASP A 398 14.92 -0.74 -4.04
CA ASP A 398 16.34 -0.48 -3.84
C ASP A 398 16.63 0.21 -2.50
N ILE A 399 15.80 1.21 -2.11
CA ILE A 399 15.92 1.88 -0.80
C ILE A 399 15.55 0.90 0.32
N TYR A 400 14.50 0.09 0.13
CA TYR A 400 14.13 -0.96 1.07
C TYR A 400 15.28 -1.94 1.31
N VAL A 401 15.90 -2.44 0.23
CA VAL A 401 17.03 -3.40 0.30
C VAL A 401 18.19 -2.84 1.09
N ALA A 402 18.57 -1.59 0.81
CA ALA A 402 19.66 -0.92 1.53
C ALA A 402 19.35 -0.84 3.04
N ALA A 403 18.12 -0.43 3.40
CA ALA A 403 17.67 -0.34 4.79
C ALA A 403 17.66 -1.71 5.50
N ALA A 404 17.11 -2.74 4.85
CA ALA A 404 17.04 -4.09 5.39
C ALA A 404 18.45 -4.69 5.61
N GLN A 405 19.38 -4.49 4.66
CA GLN A 405 20.76 -4.94 4.78
C GLN A 405 21.49 -4.24 5.93
N GLU A 406 21.23 -2.95 6.16
CA GLU A 406 21.80 -2.27 7.34
C GLU A 406 21.26 -2.82 8.65
N LEU A 407 19.96 -3.03 8.76
CA LEU A 407 19.35 -3.64 9.94
C LEU A 407 19.93 -5.04 10.24
N VAL A 408 20.23 -5.83 9.19
CA VAL A 408 20.90 -7.13 9.35
C VAL A 408 22.32 -6.95 9.87
N ARG A 409 23.10 -6.01 9.32
CA ARG A 409 24.48 -5.69 9.81
C ARG A 409 24.49 -5.20 11.26
N GLU A 410 23.45 -4.44 11.65
CA GLU A 410 23.27 -3.93 13.01
C GLU A 410 22.73 -4.98 14.00
N GLY A 411 22.38 -6.18 13.51
CA GLY A 411 21.77 -7.23 14.32
C GLY A 411 20.32 -6.94 14.78
N LYS A 412 19.68 -5.93 14.19
CA LYS A 412 18.29 -5.52 14.48
C LYS A 412 17.26 -6.32 13.68
N LEU A 413 17.70 -7.01 12.62
CA LEU A 413 16.89 -7.88 11.77
C LEU A 413 17.71 -9.15 11.46
N LYS A 414 17.05 -10.31 11.44
CA LYS A 414 17.73 -11.55 11.04
C LYS A 414 17.62 -11.72 9.54
N ALA A 415 18.73 -12.08 8.88
CA ALA A 415 18.71 -12.37 7.43
C ALA A 415 17.72 -13.48 7.07
N ALA A 416 17.51 -14.46 7.97
CA ALA A 416 16.53 -15.54 7.76
C ALA A 416 15.05 -15.08 7.79
N ASP A 417 14.78 -13.88 8.30
CA ASP A 417 13.43 -13.29 8.32
C ASP A 417 13.13 -12.52 7.03
N LEU A 418 14.04 -12.52 6.05
CA LEU A 418 13.92 -11.83 4.78
C LEU A 418 14.01 -12.82 3.61
N PRO A 419 13.42 -12.48 2.44
CA PRO A 419 13.70 -13.22 1.21
C PRO A 419 15.14 -12.94 0.77
N ASP A 420 15.65 -13.73 -0.19
CA ASP A 420 16.94 -13.41 -0.81
C ASP A 420 16.83 -12.10 -1.61
N LEU A 421 17.28 -11.01 -0.99
CA LEU A 421 17.25 -9.67 -1.58
C LEU A 421 18.31 -9.47 -2.68
N THR A 422 19.28 -10.37 -2.82
CA THR A 422 20.38 -10.23 -3.79
C THR A 422 19.95 -10.65 -5.20
N THR A 423 19.01 -11.59 -5.30
CA THR A 423 18.47 -12.12 -6.54
C THR A 423 17.02 -11.70 -6.79
N ALA A 424 16.40 -10.97 -5.86
CA ALA A 424 14.99 -10.59 -5.93
C ALA A 424 14.70 -9.68 -7.14
N THR A 425 13.72 -10.06 -7.92
CA THR A 425 13.21 -9.25 -9.05
C THR A 425 12.15 -8.24 -8.61
N PHE A 426 11.64 -8.37 -7.39
CA PHE A 426 10.51 -7.61 -6.84
C PHE A 426 9.23 -7.76 -7.66
N ILE A 427 9.07 -8.90 -8.28
CA ILE A 427 7.89 -9.30 -9.06
C ILE A 427 7.33 -10.56 -8.40
N LYS A 428 6.09 -10.49 -7.91
CA LYS A 428 5.37 -11.66 -7.39
C LYS A 428 5.05 -12.63 -8.54
N PRO A 429 4.93 -13.93 -8.27
CA PRO A 429 4.42 -14.88 -9.25
C PRO A 429 3.04 -14.48 -9.79
N PRO A 430 2.62 -14.95 -10.96
CA PRO A 430 1.27 -14.76 -11.46
C PRO A 430 0.22 -15.16 -10.41
N GLN A 431 -0.79 -14.32 -10.24
CA GLN A 431 -1.84 -14.47 -9.24
C GLN A 431 -3.22 -14.60 -9.90
N THR A 432 -4.11 -15.35 -9.26
CA THR A 432 -5.48 -15.53 -9.72
C THR A 432 -6.45 -14.90 -8.72
N SER A 433 -7.35 -14.05 -9.20
CA SER A 433 -8.44 -13.49 -8.38
C SER A 433 -9.41 -14.59 -7.94
N ALA A 434 -9.70 -14.65 -6.65
CA ALA A 434 -10.71 -15.57 -6.13
C ALA A 434 -12.14 -15.14 -6.49
N LEU A 435 -12.33 -13.87 -6.87
CA LEU A 435 -13.65 -13.31 -7.19
C LEU A 435 -14.16 -13.70 -8.59
N ASP A 436 -13.28 -13.66 -9.60
CA ASP A 436 -13.67 -13.82 -11.01
C ASP A 436 -12.72 -14.74 -11.81
N GLY A 437 -11.70 -15.29 -11.17
CA GLY A 437 -10.71 -16.17 -11.81
C GLY A 437 -9.75 -15.47 -12.77
N ALA A 438 -9.74 -14.14 -12.81
CA ALA A 438 -8.80 -13.39 -13.65
C ALA A 438 -7.35 -13.64 -13.21
N VAL A 439 -6.47 -13.98 -14.16
CA VAL A 439 -5.06 -14.25 -13.91
C VAL A 439 -4.24 -13.03 -14.26
N PHE A 440 -3.51 -12.51 -13.28
CA PHE A 440 -2.58 -11.39 -13.44
C PHE A 440 -1.15 -11.88 -13.52
N ASP A 441 -0.46 -11.47 -14.58
CA ASP A 441 0.98 -11.62 -14.78
C ASP A 441 1.54 -10.22 -15.10
N ALA A 442 2.42 -9.71 -14.24
CA ALA A 442 3.00 -8.36 -14.38
C ALA A 442 3.81 -8.19 -15.67
N SER A 443 4.21 -9.27 -16.35
CA SER A 443 4.87 -9.22 -17.66
C SER A 443 3.90 -9.06 -18.84
N LYS A 444 2.58 -9.21 -18.60
CA LYS A 444 1.52 -9.19 -19.64
C LYS A 444 0.33 -8.32 -19.22
N PRO A 445 0.54 -7.05 -18.83
CA PRO A 445 -0.51 -6.19 -18.30
C PRO A 445 -1.65 -5.94 -19.29
N ASN A 446 -1.36 -5.80 -20.60
CA ASN A 446 -2.41 -5.63 -21.61
C ASN A 446 -3.29 -6.88 -21.75
N ALA A 447 -2.71 -8.07 -21.72
CA ALA A 447 -3.50 -9.32 -21.78
C ALA A 447 -4.45 -9.43 -20.58
N PHE A 448 -4.04 -9.00 -19.37
CA PHE A 448 -4.88 -8.92 -18.19
C PHE A 448 -6.04 -7.93 -18.39
N ILE A 449 -5.75 -6.72 -18.89
CA ILE A 449 -6.77 -5.68 -19.17
C ILE A 449 -7.78 -6.19 -20.21
N ASP A 450 -7.32 -6.76 -21.32
CA ASP A 450 -8.15 -7.22 -22.43
C ASP A 450 -9.01 -8.44 -22.07
N GLY A 451 -8.65 -9.16 -21.02
CA GLY A 451 -9.40 -10.29 -20.48
C GLY A 451 -10.73 -9.92 -19.80
N PHE A 452 -10.91 -8.67 -19.38
CA PHE A 452 -12.12 -8.26 -18.66
C PHE A 452 -13.31 -8.01 -19.61
N ALA A 453 -14.51 -8.41 -19.19
CA ALA A 453 -15.73 -8.10 -19.93
C ALA A 453 -16.04 -6.59 -19.94
N ILE A 454 -15.85 -5.92 -18.80
CA ILE A 454 -16.08 -4.48 -18.59
C ILE A 454 -14.76 -3.77 -18.37
N GLY A 455 -14.47 -2.76 -19.18
CA GLY A 455 -13.25 -1.96 -19.13
C GLY A 455 -12.79 -1.53 -20.52
N LEU A 456 -11.83 -0.61 -20.59
CA LEU A 456 -11.17 -0.23 -21.84
C LEU A 456 -10.30 -1.37 -22.33
N LYS A 457 -10.28 -1.57 -23.65
CA LYS A 457 -9.49 -2.60 -24.34
C LYS A 457 -8.71 -2.01 -25.50
N GLY A 458 -7.52 -2.53 -25.75
CA GLY A 458 -6.71 -2.07 -26.87
C GLY A 458 -6.64 -0.54 -26.92
N ASN A 459 -6.87 0.06 -28.07
CA ASN A 459 -6.88 1.50 -28.30
C ASN A 459 -8.24 2.18 -28.04
N SER A 460 -9.22 1.49 -27.44
CA SER A 460 -10.50 2.10 -27.10
C SER A 460 -10.32 3.26 -26.10
N LYS A 461 -11.15 4.28 -26.26
CA LYS A 461 -11.23 5.43 -25.32
C LYS A 461 -12.53 5.37 -24.53
N PRO A 462 -12.58 6.05 -23.36
CA PRO A 462 -13.81 6.17 -22.56
C PRO A 462 -15.00 6.78 -23.31
#